data_dc6cd937cc19597488fe2dfcffba9fcb
#
_entry.id   dc6cd937cc19597488fe2dfcffba9fcb
#
_cell.length_a   1.000
_cell.length_b   1.000
_cell.length_c   1.000
_cell.angle_alpha   90.00
_cell.angle_beta   90.00
_cell.angle_gamma   90.00
#
_symmetry.space_group_name_H-M   'P 1'
#
loop_
_entity.id
_entity.type
_entity.pdbx_description
1 polymer ?
#
loop_
_entity_poly.entity_id
_entity_poly.type
_entity_poly.pdbx_seq_one_letter_code
_entity_poly.pdbx_strand_id
1 'polypeptide(L)'
;MNNRPLSLLVSDSIGSVSAEYIVTAKCNCIITLAHGAGAGMNHPFMTSLAGSLAEQDIGTLRFNFPFTEHKKGRPDVPAVAHKTIEAAINNAHETFPSLPLFASGKSFGGRMSSQYLSIHQHPVIKGIIFYGFPLHPPGKPSTERADHLTEVKVPMLFLQGTKDELATLSLVEKVCPSLSLATLIKIEGANHAFKAGKQNIIPMLAAFTKDWTMKLIKS
;
A
#
# COMPACT_ATOMS: atom_id res chain seq x y z
N MET A 1 -16.60 12.03 -7.43
CA MET A 1 -15.72 10.84 -7.58
C MET A 1 -16.06 10.17 -8.89
N ASN A 2 -15.05 9.81 -9.65
CA ASN A 2 -15.21 9.11 -10.91
C ASN A 2 -14.52 7.74 -10.80
N ASN A 3 -15.31 6.66 -10.83
CA ASN A 3 -14.82 5.29 -10.77
C ASN A 3 -14.59 4.80 -12.20
N ARG A 4 -13.37 4.36 -12.50
CA ARG A 4 -12.96 3.86 -13.81
C ARG A 4 -12.42 2.44 -13.68
N PRO A 5 -13.25 1.41 -13.88
CA PRO A 5 -12.78 0.02 -13.93
C PRO A 5 -11.93 -0.19 -15.19
N LEU A 6 -10.91 -1.04 -15.08
CA LEU A 6 -10.05 -1.42 -16.20
C LEU A 6 -9.55 -2.85 -16.04
N SER A 7 -9.08 -3.43 -17.13
CA SER A 7 -8.30 -4.65 -17.16
C SER A 7 -6.83 -4.27 -17.22
N LEU A 8 -6.06 -4.59 -16.18
CA LEU A 8 -4.63 -4.29 -16.07
C LEU A 8 -3.83 -5.49 -16.59
N LEU A 9 -3.18 -5.34 -17.73
CA LEU A 9 -2.26 -6.35 -18.25
C LEU A 9 -1.01 -6.41 -17.37
N VAL A 10 -0.75 -7.56 -16.76
CA VAL A 10 0.45 -7.79 -15.94
C VAL A 10 1.62 -8.23 -16.83
N SER A 11 1.41 -9.21 -17.66
CA SER A 11 2.31 -9.66 -18.73
C SER A 11 1.60 -10.71 -19.59
N ASP A 12 2.16 -11.05 -20.75
CA ASP A 12 1.59 -12.08 -21.63
C ASP A 12 1.47 -13.45 -20.94
N SER A 13 2.43 -13.80 -20.09
CA SER A 13 2.44 -15.08 -19.39
C SER A 13 1.54 -15.13 -18.13
N ILE A 14 1.24 -13.99 -17.50
CA ILE A 14 0.39 -13.91 -16.30
C ILE A 14 -1.05 -13.57 -16.68
N GLY A 15 -1.23 -12.81 -17.76
CA GLY A 15 -2.53 -12.28 -18.18
C GLY A 15 -2.87 -10.97 -17.50
N SER A 16 -4.15 -10.63 -17.52
CA SER A 16 -4.69 -9.40 -16.94
C SER A 16 -5.39 -9.65 -15.62
N VAL A 17 -5.48 -8.60 -14.81
CA VAL A 17 -6.21 -8.59 -13.55
C VAL A 17 -7.19 -7.40 -13.53
N SER A 18 -8.26 -7.52 -12.74
CA SER A 18 -9.19 -6.43 -12.49
C SER A 18 -8.51 -5.30 -11.73
N ALA A 19 -8.76 -4.07 -12.14
CA ALA A 19 -8.30 -2.87 -11.48
C ALA A 19 -9.36 -1.76 -11.55
N GLU A 20 -9.23 -0.74 -10.71
CA GLU A 20 -10.15 0.39 -10.69
C GLU A 20 -9.45 1.66 -10.21
N TYR A 21 -9.59 2.73 -10.97
CA TYR A 21 -9.29 4.08 -10.51
C TYR A 21 -10.46 4.69 -9.76
N ILE A 22 -10.15 5.39 -8.66
CA ILE A 22 -11.02 6.39 -8.05
C ILE A 22 -10.26 7.70 -8.09
N VAL A 23 -10.75 8.68 -8.85
CA VAL A 23 -10.12 9.99 -9.01
C VAL A 23 -11.15 11.11 -8.90
N THR A 24 -10.69 12.29 -8.48
CA THR A 24 -11.45 13.55 -8.48
C THR A 24 -10.81 14.54 -9.46
N ALA A 25 -11.56 15.56 -9.84
CA ALA A 25 -11.01 16.62 -10.71
C ALA A 25 -9.88 17.44 -10.04
N LYS A 26 -9.74 17.33 -8.71
CA LYS A 26 -8.75 18.07 -7.91
C LYS A 26 -7.62 17.18 -7.38
N CYS A 27 -7.42 15.99 -7.97
CA CYS A 27 -6.39 15.07 -7.50
C CYS A 27 -5.00 15.72 -7.46
N ASN A 28 -4.35 15.65 -6.29
CA ASN A 28 -3.00 16.15 -6.06
C ASN A 28 -1.92 15.09 -6.36
N CYS A 29 -2.26 13.83 -6.25
CA CYS A 29 -1.38 12.68 -6.53
C CYS A 29 -2.20 11.42 -6.78
N ILE A 30 -1.54 10.39 -7.30
CA ILE A 30 -2.09 9.03 -7.43
C ILE A 30 -1.35 8.10 -6.50
N ILE A 31 -2.09 7.17 -5.89
CA ILE A 31 -1.55 6.09 -5.05
C ILE A 31 -1.95 4.74 -5.66
N THR A 32 -0.99 3.86 -5.97
CA THR A 32 -1.30 2.45 -6.23
C THR A 32 -1.61 1.76 -4.91
N LEU A 33 -2.74 1.09 -4.77
CA LEU A 33 -3.23 0.56 -3.50
C LEU A 33 -3.41 -0.97 -3.59
N ALA A 34 -2.36 -1.69 -3.20
CA ALA A 34 -2.28 -3.15 -3.22
C ALA A 34 -2.98 -3.78 -2.00
N HIS A 35 -3.80 -4.81 -2.23
CA HIS A 35 -4.56 -5.48 -1.15
C HIS A 35 -3.75 -6.50 -0.35
N GLY A 36 -4.27 -6.92 0.81
CA GLY A 36 -3.68 -7.96 1.66
C GLY A 36 -3.94 -9.39 1.16
N ALA A 37 -3.25 -10.36 1.73
CA ALA A 37 -3.31 -11.77 1.32
C ALA A 37 -4.70 -12.43 1.43
N GLY A 38 -5.51 -12.03 2.40
CA GLY A 38 -6.86 -12.57 2.63
C GLY A 38 -7.98 -11.75 1.98
N ALA A 39 -7.67 -10.88 1.03
CA ALA A 39 -8.64 -9.92 0.49
C ALA A 39 -8.40 -9.71 -1.01
N GLY A 40 -9.30 -8.98 -1.66
CA GLY A 40 -9.14 -8.47 -3.01
C GLY A 40 -9.33 -6.95 -3.03
N MET A 41 -9.22 -6.35 -4.20
CA MET A 41 -9.37 -4.90 -4.38
C MET A 41 -10.74 -4.38 -3.91
N ASN A 42 -11.76 -5.23 -3.89
CA ASN A 42 -13.14 -4.90 -3.48
C ASN A 42 -13.44 -5.22 -2.01
N HIS A 43 -12.43 -5.61 -1.22
CA HIS A 43 -12.62 -5.78 0.22
C HIS A 43 -13.07 -4.46 0.87
N PRO A 44 -14.01 -4.46 1.85
CA PRO A 44 -14.55 -3.24 2.45
C PRO A 44 -13.50 -2.24 2.96
N PHE A 45 -12.40 -2.72 3.55
CA PHE A 45 -11.29 -1.86 3.94
C PHE A 45 -10.69 -1.10 2.74
N MET A 46 -10.44 -1.81 1.63
CA MET A 46 -9.81 -1.24 0.42
C MET A 46 -10.71 -0.21 -0.25
N THR A 47 -12.01 -0.51 -0.36
CA THR A 47 -13.00 0.39 -0.97
C THR A 47 -13.25 1.62 -0.10
N SER A 48 -13.39 1.44 1.21
CA SER A 48 -13.59 2.56 2.15
C SER A 48 -12.36 3.46 2.23
N LEU A 49 -11.16 2.88 2.25
CA LEU A 49 -9.92 3.67 2.25
C LEU A 49 -9.77 4.47 0.96
N ALA A 50 -10.00 3.87 -0.20
CA ALA A 50 -9.94 4.56 -1.48
C ALA A 50 -10.97 5.71 -1.59
N GLY A 51 -12.18 5.51 -1.08
CA GLY A 51 -13.19 6.56 -0.98
C GLY A 51 -12.73 7.71 -0.08
N SER A 52 -12.22 7.39 1.12
CA SER A 52 -11.73 8.39 2.06
C SER A 52 -10.49 9.15 1.55
N LEU A 53 -9.61 8.49 0.79
CA LEU A 53 -8.49 9.14 0.10
C LEU A 53 -8.98 10.10 -0.99
N ALA A 54 -9.99 9.71 -1.77
CA ALA A 54 -10.59 10.58 -2.78
C ALA A 54 -11.24 11.83 -2.18
N GLU A 55 -11.85 11.74 -0.99
CA GLU A 55 -12.35 12.89 -0.22
C GLU A 55 -11.22 13.85 0.21
N GLN A 56 -9.98 13.37 0.22
CA GLN A 56 -8.77 14.14 0.51
C GLN A 56 -8.03 14.59 -0.76
N ASP A 57 -8.66 14.53 -1.93
CA ASP A 57 -8.07 14.83 -3.25
C ASP A 57 -6.85 13.96 -3.60
N ILE A 58 -6.87 12.70 -3.18
CA ILE A 58 -5.88 11.68 -3.52
C ILE A 58 -6.55 10.63 -4.40
N GLY A 59 -6.07 10.47 -5.62
CA GLY A 59 -6.52 9.41 -6.52
C GLY A 59 -5.91 8.06 -6.16
N THR A 60 -6.63 6.97 -6.41
CA THR A 60 -6.12 5.62 -6.17
C THR A 60 -6.31 4.72 -7.38
N LEU A 61 -5.33 3.84 -7.63
CA LEU A 61 -5.46 2.66 -8.46
C LEU A 61 -5.48 1.43 -7.55
N ARG A 62 -6.65 0.82 -7.36
CA ARG A 62 -6.80 -0.50 -6.72
C ARG A 62 -6.74 -1.58 -7.79
N PHE A 63 -6.14 -2.70 -7.47
CA PHE A 63 -6.02 -3.83 -8.40
C PHE A 63 -6.00 -5.15 -7.65
N ASN A 64 -6.41 -6.24 -8.31
CA ASN A 64 -6.23 -7.59 -7.80
C ASN A 64 -4.82 -8.10 -8.09
N PHE A 65 -4.26 -8.88 -7.16
CA PHE A 65 -3.17 -9.80 -7.50
C PHE A 65 -3.74 -11.01 -8.25
N PRO A 66 -2.95 -11.69 -9.12
CA PRO A 66 -3.41 -12.84 -9.89
C PRO A 66 -4.01 -13.97 -9.04
N PHE A 67 -3.50 -14.20 -7.82
CA PHE A 67 -4.08 -15.20 -6.94
C PHE A 67 -5.52 -14.90 -6.54
N THR A 68 -5.86 -13.64 -6.35
CA THR A 68 -7.24 -13.22 -6.06
C THR A 68 -8.11 -13.24 -7.31
N GLU A 69 -7.59 -12.75 -8.43
CA GLU A 69 -8.29 -12.78 -9.72
C GLU A 69 -8.71 -14.20 -10.10
N HIS A 70 -7.80 -15.16 -9.93
CA HIS A 70 -8.03 -16.58 -10.24
C HIS A 70 -8.54 -17.40 -9.06
N LYS A 71 -8.96 -16.77 -7.95
CA LYS A 71 -9.51 -17.41 -6.74
C LYS A 71 -8.61 -18.52 -6.18
N LYS A 72 -7.30 -18.34 -6.25
CA LYS A 72 -6.32 -19.26 -5.66
C LYS A 72 -6.31 -19.13 -4.14
N GLY A 73 -6.20 -20.24 -3.43
CA GLY A 73 -6.21 -20.27 -1.96
C GLY A 73 -4.93 -19.77 -1.29
N ARG A 74 -3.89 -19.41 -2.05
CA ARG A 74 -2.60 -18.92 -1.54
C ARG A 74 -2.14 -17.70 -2.33
N PRO A 75 -1.48 -16.74 -1.67
CA PRO A 75 -0.85 -15.61 -2.35
C PRO A 75 0.16 -16.03 -3.40
N ASP A 76 0.31 -15.19 -4.41
CA ASP A 76 1.34 -15.38 -5.43
C ASP A 76 2.75 -15.32 -4.82
N VAL A 77 3.69 -15.99 -5.48
CA VAL A 77 5.11 -15.85 -5.17
C VAL A 77 5.59 -14.42 -5.44
N PRO A 78 6.64 -13.93 -4.77
CA PRO A 78 7.10 -12.54 -4.92
C PRO A 78 7.29 -12.11 -6.37
N ALA A 79 7.85 -12.94 -7.22
CA ALA A 79 8.09 -12.62 -8.64
C ALA A 79 6.80 -12.24 -9.41
N VAL A 80 5.68 -12.93 -9.15
CA VAL A 80 4.38 -12.63 -9.78
C VAL A 80 3.78 -11.37 -9.16
N ALA A 81 3.84 -11.22 -7.84
CA ALA A 81 3.35 -10.03 -7.15
C ALA A 81 4.12 -8.77 -7.58
N HIS A 82 5.44 -8.85 -7.74
CA HIS A 82 6.28 -7.75 -8.21
C HIS A 82 5.90 -7.30 -9.62
N LYS A 83 5.69 -8.22 -10.56
CA LYS A 83 5.22 -7.89 -11.92
C LYS A 83 3.86 -7.20 -11.91
N THR A 84 2.96 -7.61 -11.01
CA THR A 84 1.65 -6.97 -10.87
C THR A 84 1.77 -5.54 -10.33
N ILE A 85 2.66 -5.32 -9.37
CA ILE A 85 2.95 -4.00 -8.80
C ILE A 85 3.59 -3.10 -9.86
N GLU A 86 4.56 -3.62 -10.62
CA GLU A 86 5.19 -2.91 -11.73
C GLU A 86 4.17 -2.45 -12.77
N ALA A 87 3.30 -3.36 -13.20
CA ALA A 87 2.23 -3.05 -14.15
C ALA A 87 1.29 -1.96 -13.62
N ALA A 88 0.93 -2.01 -12.33
CA ALA A 88 0.08 -0.99 -11.71
C ALA A 88 0.78 0.37 -11.63
N ILE A 89 2.08 0.42 -11.30
CA ILE A 89 2.86 1.65 -11.26
C ILE A 89 2.97 2.26 -12.67
N ASN A 90 3.33 1.46 -13.67
CA ASN A 90 3.47 1.91 -15.05
C ASN A 90 2.14 2.45 -15.60
N ASN A 91 1.05 1.70 -15.43
CA ASN A 91 -0.28 2.13 -15.87
C ASN A 91 -0.72 3.44 -15.19
N ALA A 92 -0.45 3.60 -13.88
CA ALA A 92 -0.77 4.84 -13.18
C ALA A 92 0.05 6.03 -13.69
N HIS A 93 1.33 5.83 -13.97
CA HIS A 93 2.20 6.87 -14.51
C HIS A 93 1.80 7.27 -15.94
N GLU A 94 1.51 6.30 -16.80
CA GLU A 94 1.06 6.54 -18.18
C GLU A 94 -0.31 7.25 -18.23
N THR A 95 -1.21 6.88 -17.31
CA THR A 95 -2.57 7.50 -17.27
C THR A 95 -2.55 8.92 -16.70
N PHE A 96 -1.65 9.18 -15.73
CA PHE A 96 -1.54 10.47 -15.04
C PHE A 96 -0.09 10.96 -14.96
N PRO A 97 0.57 11.24 -16.09
CA PRO A 97 2.01 11.53 -16.14
C PRO A 97 2.41 12.83 -15.41
N SER A 98 1.49 13.75 -15.22
CA SER A 98 1.72 15.02 -14.51
C SER A 98 1.50 14.96 -13.00
N LEU A 99 0.92 13.87 -12.48
CA LEU A 99 0.65 13.74 -11.06
C LEU A 99 1.75 12.96 -10.34
N PRO A 100 2.19 13.42 -9.15
CA PRO A 100 3.07 12.64 -8.28
C PRO A 100 2.47 11.26 -7.98
N LEU A 101 3.30 10.21 -8.04
CA LEU A 101 2.88 8.84 -7.84
C LEU A 101 3.51 8.25 -6.58
N PHE A 102 2.68 7.58 -5.78
CA PHE A 102 3.09 6.85 -4.58
C PHE A 102 2.68 5.39 -4.69
N ALA A 103 3.52 4.50 -4.15
CA ALA A 103 3.14 3.11 -3.95
C ALA A 103 2.47 2.94 -2.59
N SER A 104 1.52 2.02 -2.46
CA SER A 104 0.99 1.66 -1.14
C SER A 104 0.43 0.26 -1.08
N GLY A 105 0.18 -0.21 0.13
CA GLY A 105 -0.56 -1.46 0.29
C GLY A 105 -0.90 -1.81 1.73
N LYS A 106 -1.95 -2.62 1.83
CA LYS A 106 -2.35 -3.26 3.06
C LYS A 106 -1.57 -4.56 3.24
N SER A 107 -0.91 -4.73 4.38
CA SER A 107 -0.30 -6.01 4.77
C SER A 107 0.60 -6.61 3.68
N PHE A 108 0.24 -7.76 3.11
CA PHE A 108 0.93 -8.42 2.01
C PHE A 108 1.24 -7.45 0.85
N GLY A 109 0.25 -6.66 0.44
CA GLY A 109 0.42 -5.71 -0.66
C GLY A 109 1.51 -4.67 -0.37
N GLY A 110 1.54 -4.11 0.83
CA GLY A 110 2.61 -3.17 1.24
C GLY A 110 3.98 -3.83 1.26
N ARG A 111 4.09 -5.05 1.81
CA ARG A 111 5.35 -5.80 1.83
C ARG A 111 5.84 -6.15 0.43
N MET A 112 4.97 -6.59 -0.48
CA MET A 112 5.37 -6.89 -1.86
C MET A 112 5.79 -5.62 -2.61
N SER A 113 5.09 -4.49 -2.39
CA SER A 113 5.46 -3.21 -2.99
C SER A 113 6.84 -2.73 -2.50
N SER A 114 7.15 -2.87 -1.22
CA SER A 114 8.48 -2.50 -0.71
C SER A 114 9.58 -3.46 -1.17
N GLN A 115 9.30 -4.76 -1.28
CA GLN A 115 10.25 -5.71 -1.86
C GLN A 115 10.54 -5.40 -3.34
N TYR A 116 9.52 -5.03 -4.10
CA TYR A 116 9.72 -4.56 -5.48
C TYR A 116 10.62 -3.32 -5.52
N LEU A 117 10.32 -2.30 -4.71
CA LEU A 117 11.08 -1.05 -4.68
C LEU A 117 12.49 -1.19 -4.09
N SER A 118 12.76 -2.22 -3.29
CA SER A 118 14.12 -2.51 -2.79
C SER A 118 15.04 -3.08 -3.86
N ILE A 119 14.47 -3.72 -4.88
CA ILE A 119 15.21 -4.33 -6.00
C ILE A 119 15.23 -3.41 -7.23
N HIS A 120 14.10 -2.72 -7.47
CA HIS A 120 13.90 -1.87 -8.64
C HIS A 120 13.71 -0.42 -8.21
N GLN A 121 14.71 0.43 -8.45
CA GLN A 121 14.56 1.87 -8.27
C GLN A 121 13.61 2.41 -9.36
N HIS A 122 12.40 2.79 -8.96
CA HIS A 122 11.40 3.32 -9.89
C HIS A 122 11.34 4.86 -9.76
N PRO A 123 11.92 5.62 -10.72
CA PRO A 123 12.16 7.07 -10.56
C PRO A 123 10.88 7.89 -10.40
N VAL A 124 9.73 7.36 -10.85
CA VAL A 124 8.43 8.05 -10.74
C VAL A 124 7.80 7.95 -9.36
N ILE A 125 8.24 7.00 -8.50
CA ILE A 125 7.68 6.81 -7.17
C ILE A 125 8.29 7.82 -6.19
N LYS A 126 7.44 8.65 -5.58
CA LYS A 126 7.81 9.66 -4.59
C LYS A 126 7.88 9.14 -3.15
N GLY A 127 7.31 7.98 -2.88
CA GLY A 127 7.30 7.34 -1.57
C GLY A 127 6.39 6.12 -1.52
N ILE A 128 6.41 5.41 -0.39
CA ILE A 128 5.57 4.23 -0.15
C ILE A 128 4.82 4.34 1.18
N ILE A 129 3.55 3.92 1.21
CA ILE A 129 2.68 3.95 2.38
C ILE A 129 2.28 2.52 2.77
N PHE A 130 2.51 2.17 4.02
CA PHE A 130 2.13 0.88 4.60
C PHE A 130 0.90 1.05 5.50
N TYR A 131 -0.20 0.42 5.11
CA TYR A 131 -1.38 0.27 5.97
C TYR A 131 -1.26 -1.05 6.75
N GLY A 132 -0.51 -1.05 7.86
CA GLY A 132 -0.17 -2.22 8.66
C GLY A 132 0.86 -3.11 7.98
N PHE A 133 2.15 -2.78 8.12
CA PHE A 133 3.24 -3.63 7.63
C PHE A 133 3.31 -4.94 8.45
N PRO A 134 3.25 -6.12 7.80
CA PRO A 134 3.28 -7.41 8.54
C PRO A 134 4.73 -7.80 8.85
N LEU A 135 5.25 -7.30 9.97
CA LEU A 135 6.65 -7.49 10.38
C LEU A 135 7.02 -8.97 10.60
N HIS A 136 6.05 -9.78 11.04
CA HIS A 136 6.25 -11.22 11.30
C HIS A 136 4.96 -12.03 11.12
N PRO A 137 5.04 -13.37 11.06
CA PRO A 137 3.86 -14.25 11.14
C PRO A 137 3.20 -14.15 12.54
N PRO A 138 1.90 -14.51 12.65
CA PRO A 138 1.24 -14.58 13.96
C PRO A 138 2.00 -15.47 14.96
N GLY A 139 2.19 -15.01 16.18
CA GLY A 139 2.82 -15.77 17.26
C GLY A 139 4.32 -16.06 17.06
N LYS A 140 4.98 -15.48 16.04
CA LYS A 140 6.42 -15.65 15.78
C LYS A 140 7.09 -14.28 15.60
N PRO A 141 7.26 -13.48 16.67
CA PRO A 141 7.88 -12.16 16.57
C PRO A 141 9.28 -12.22 15.96
N SER A 142 9.53 -11.40 14.93
CA SER A 142 10.77 -11.32 14.18
C SER A 142 10.82 -9.99 13.42
N THR A 143 12.00 -9.55 13.00
CA THR A 143 12.18 -8.37 12.14
C THR A 143 12.59 -8.70 10.70
N GLU A 144 12.81 -9.98 10.38
CA GLU A 144 13.33 -10.46 9.09
C GLU A 144 12.53 -9.95 7.87
N ARG A 145 11.21 -9.79 8.02
CA ARG A 145 10.39 -9.26 6.93
C ARG A 145 10.65 -7.80 6.59
N ALA A 146 11.40 -7.10 7.43
CA ALA A 146 11.80 -5.70 7.22
C ALA A 146 13.23 -5.55 6.69
N ASP A 147 14.02 -6.62 6.58
CA ASP A 147 15.46 -6.53 6.21
C ASP A 147 15.67 -5.80 4.86
N HIS A 148 14.79 -6.06 3.87
CA HIS A 148 14.85 -5.40 2.56
C HIS A 148 14.53 -3.90 2.59
N LEU A 149 13.95 -3.38 3.67
CA LEU A 149 13.55 -1.97 3.76
C LEU A 149 14.76 -1.01 3.81
N THR A 150 15.93 -1.49 4.19
CA THR A 150 17.19 -0.72 4.14
C THR A 150 17.59 -0.35 2.70
N GLU A 151 17.12 -1.13 1.72
CA GLU A 151 17.39 -0.91 0.30
C GLU A 151 16.31 -0.04 -0.39
N VAL A 152 15.21 0.26 0.29
CA VAL A 152 14.19 1.17 -0.25
C VAL A 152 14.70 2.60 -0.21
N LYS A 153 14.84 3.23 -1.38
CA LYS A 153 15.46 4.57 -1.54
C LYS A 153 14.46 5.72 -1.60
N VAL A 154 13.20 5.46 -1.29
CA VAL A 154 12.14 6.47 -1.23
C VAL A 154 11.58 6.58 0.19
N PRO A 155 11.03 7.75 0.58
CA PRO A 155 10.35 7.92 1.86
C PRO A 155 9.29 6.84 2.12
N MET A 156 9.21 6.39 3.37
CA MET A 156 8.30 5.32 3.82
C MET A 156 7.41 5.84 4.94
N LEU A 157 6.09 5.69 4.78
CA LEU A 157 5.11 5.95 5.84
C LEU A 157 4.57 4.64 6.39
N PHE A 158 4.75 4.41 7.68
CA PHE A 158 4.15 3.30 8.42
C PHE A 158 2.94 3.80 9.21
N LEU A 159 1.75 3.42 8.79
CA LEU A 159 0.52 3.56 9.58
C LEU A 159 0.30 2.22 10.28
N GLN A 160 0.62 2.14 11.57
CA GLN A 160 0.72 0.86 12.28
C GLN A 160 -0.16 0.82 13.52
N GLY A 161 -1.02 -0.19 13.62
CA GLY A 161 -1.83 -0.42 14.81
C GLY A 161 -0.99 -0.81 16.03
N THR A 162 -1.27 -0.25 17.22
CA THR A 162 -0.50 -0.57 18.43
C THR A 162 -0.83 -1.96 19.01
N LYS A 163 -1.91 -2.58 18.54
CA LYS A 163 -2.33 -3.96 18.88
C LYS A 163 -2.28 -4.91 17.67
N ASP A 164 -1.42 -4.59 16.71
CA ASP A 164 -1.26 -5.42 15.49
C ASP A 164 -0.52 -6.72 15.83
N GLU A 165 -1.21 -7.85 15.69
CA GLU A 165 -0.70 -9.19 15.97
C GLU A 165 0.35 -9.70 14.96
N LEU A 166 0.51 -9.02 13.83
CA LEU A 166 1.53 -9.31 12.81
C LEU A 166 2.73 -8.34 12.88
N ALA A 167 2.71 -7.42 13.83
CA ALA A 167 3.75 -6.41 13.98
C ALA A 167 3.85 -5.95 15.43
N THR A 168 4.48 -6.74 16.28
CA THR A 168 4.71 -6.42 17.70
C THR A 168 5.27 -4.99 17.82
N LEU A 169 4.57 -4.12 18.56
CA LEU A 169 4.85 -2.70 18.61
C LEU A 169 6.31 -2.37 18.96
N SER A 170 6.87 -3.03 19.97
CA SER A 170 8.28 -2.81 20.37
C SER A 170 9.29 -3.15 19.28
N LEU A 171 8.97 -4.10 18.38
CA LEU A 171 9.81 -4.41 17.21
C LEU A 171 9.66 -3.36 16.12
N VAL A 172 8.44 -2.86 15.89
CA VAL A 172 8.22 -1.76 14.94
C VAL A 172 8.94 -0.49 15.39
N GLU A 173 8.86 -0.17 16.69
CA GLU A 173 9.56 0.97 17.32
C GLU A 173 11.11 0.83 17.30
N LYS A 174 11.61 -0.39 17.13
CA LYS A 174 13.03 -0.65 16.92
C LYS A 174 13.43 -0.53 15.45
N VAL A 175 12.61 -1.07 14.53
CA VAL A 175 12.89 -1.11 13.08
C VAL A 175 12.73 0.27 12.44
N CYS A 176 11.61 0.96 12.66
CA CYS A 176 11.36 2.21 11.96
C CYS A 176 12.42 3.30 12.20
N PRO A 177 12.92 3.56 13.43
CA PRO A 177 13.98 4.53 13.65
C PRO A 177 15.34 4.15 13.04
N SER A 178 15.57 2.86 12.75
CA SER A 178 16.80 2.42 12.07
C SER A 178 16.79 2.68 10.55
N LEU A 179 15.64 3.04 10.00
CA LEU A 179 15.44 3.34 8.58
C LEU A 179 15.40 4.87 8.38
N SER A 180 16.41 5.43 7.75
CA SER A 180 16.59 6.89 7.61
C SER A 180 15.44 7.63 6.91
N LEU A 181 14.67 6.92 6.08
CA LEU A 181 13.56 7.46 5.29
C LEU A 181 12.18 7.05 5.84
N ALA A 182 12.11 6.47 7.03
CA ALA A 182 10.85 5.99 7.61
C ALA A 182 10.19 7.03 8.52
N THR A 183 8.88 7.15 8.39
CA THR A 183 7.99 7.86 9.32
C THR A 183 7.01 6.84 9.90
N LEU A 184 6.98 6.73 11.22
CA LEU A 184 6.03 5.86 11.94
C LEU A 184 4.91 6.70 12.54
N ILE A 185 3.66 6.36 12.21
CA ILE A 185 2.46 6.87 12.88
C ILE A 185 1.74 5.70 13.54
N LYS A 186 1.64 5.73 14.85
CA LYS A 186 0.96 4.70 15.65
C LYS A 186 -0.54 4.98 15.68
N ILE A 187 -1.34 3.97 15.36
CA ILE A 187 -2.82 4.03 15.43
C ILE A 187 -3.23 3.32 16.72
N GLU A 188 -3.55 4.11 17.73
CA GLU A 188 -3.78 3.63 19.09
C GLU A 188 -4.94 2.65 19.16
N GLY A 189 -4.72 1.51 19.83
CA GLY A 189 -5.69 0.45 20.05
C GLY A 189 -6.08 -0.35 18.80
N ALA A 190 -5.59 -0.01 17.62
CA ALA A 190 -5.92 -0.70 16.38
C ALA A 190 -5.13 -2.03 16.24
N ASN A 191 -5.83 -3.07 15.80
CA ASN A 191 -5.23 -4.35 15.41
C ASN A 191 -4.81 -4.35 13.93
N HIS A 192 -4.33 -5.51 13.42
CA HIS A 192 -3.92 -5.64 12.02
C HIS A 192 -5.02 -5.27 11.02
N ALA A 193 -6.29 -5.50 11.33
CA ALA A 193 -7.42 -5.12 10.48
C ALA A 193 -7.84 -3.64 10.64
N PHE A 194 -7.11 -2.84 11.41
CA PHE A 194 -7.47 -1.46 11.81
C PHE A 194 -8.80 -1.35 12.55
N LYS A 195 -9.13 -2.35 13.36
CA LYS A 195 -10.26 -2.29 14.31
C LYS A 195 -9.76 -1.76 15.65
N ALA A 196 -10.35 -0.67 16.14
CA ALA A 196 -10.08 -0.06 17.44
C ALA A 196 -11.42 0.23 18.15
N GLY A 197 -11.98 -0.77 18.79
CA GLY A 197 -13.31 -0.68 19.40
C GLY A 197 -14.41 -0.32 18.37
N LYS A 198 -15.16 0.75 18.63
CA LYS A 198 -16.23 1.25 17.74
C LYS A 198 -15.76 2.38 16.79
N GLN A 199 -14.48 2.76 16.85
CA GLN A 199 -13.97 3.88 16.05
C GLN A 199 -13.83 3.49 14.59
N ASN A 200 -14.25 4.39 13.68
CA ASN A 200 -13.92 4.31 12.26
C ASN A 200 -12.53 4.94 12.03
N ILE A 201 -11.53 4.11 11.83
CA ILE A 201 -10.12 4.53 11.66
C ILE A 201 -9.82 5.00 10.23
N ILE A 202 -10.65 4.65 9.24
CA ILE A 202 -10.38 4.91 7.82
C ILE A 202 -10.16 6.41 7.51
N PRO A 203 -10.99 7.36 7.98
CA PRO A 203 -10.75 8.78 7.71
C PRO A 203 -9.43 9.29 8.31
N MET A 204 -9.02 8.76 9.47
CA MET A 204 -7.75 9.09 10.10
C MET A 204 -6.56 8.60 9.26
N LEU A 205 -6.63 7.37 8.73
CA LEU A 205 -5.59 6.85 7.82
C LEU A 205 -5.46 7.72 6.57
N ALA A 206 -6.59 8.13 5.99
CA ALA A 206 -6.60 9.01 4.82
C ALA A 206 -6.01 10.40 5.12
N ALA A 207 -6.33 10.99 6.28
CA ALA A 207 -5.78 12.28 6.70
C ALA A 207 -4.26 12.21 6.89
N PHE A 208 -3.74 11.20 7.60
CA PHE A 208 -2.29 11.01 7.76
C PHE A 208 -1.58 10.78 6.42
N THR A 209 -2.22 10.03 5.53
CA THR A 209 -1.69 9.82 4.17
C THR A 209 -1.59 11.15 3.42
N LYS A 210 -2.65 11.97 3.46
CA LYS A 210 -2.65 13.31 2.84
C LYS A 210 -1.54 14.20 3.39
N ASP A 211 -1.48 14.34 4.71
CA ASP A 211 -0.50 15.21 5.34
C ASP A 211 0.94 14.83 4.97
N TRP A 212 1.22 13.54 4.91
CA TRP A 212 2.53 13.04 4.57
C TRP A 212 2.85 13.19 3.07
N THR A 213 1.94 12.82 2.17
CA THR A 213 2.16 12.96 0.72
C THR A 213 2.32 14.42 0.32
N MET A 214 1.51 15.33 0.90
CA MET A 214 1.58 16.76 0.59
C MET A 214 2.88 17.43 1.06
N LYS A 215 3.53 16.92 2.11
CA LYS A 215 4.87 17.37 2.52
C LYS A 215 5.91 17.01 1.45
N LEU A 216 5.86 15.79 0.91
CA LEU A 216 6.80 15.31 -0.11
C LEU A 216 6.57 15.93 -1.50
N ILE A 217 5.34 16.37 -1.80
CA ILE A 217 5.04 17.05 -3.08
C ILE A 217 5.54 18.50 -3.08
N LYS A 218 5.57 19.14 -1.90
CA LYS A 218 5.98 20.54 -1.75
C LYS A 218 7.49 20.73 -1.50
N SER A 219 8.21 19.65 -1.15
CA SER A 219 9.67 19.66 -0.97
C SER A 219 10.40 19.53 -2.31
#